data_7347f658e0672276f2e679cb9f13f003
#
_entry.id   7347f658e0672276f2e679cb9f13f003
#
_cell.length_a   1.000
_cell.length_b   1.000
_cell.length_c   1.000
_cell.angle_alpha   90.00
_cell.angle_beta   90.00
_cell.angle_gamma   90.00
#
_symmetry.space_group_name_H-M   'P 1'
#
loop_
_entity.id
_entity.type
_entity.pdbx_description
1 polymer ?
#
loop_
_entity_poly.entity_id
_entity_poly.type
_entity_poly.pdbx_seq_one_letter_code
_entity_poly.pdbx_strand_id
1 'polypeptide(L)'
;MQIYERVFEILQQKGMSQKELSEKTGIRQSTISDWKNKKMNPSADKIMILCDALEVSPYTLLSGTNDKYNEIDYVVLDKKSMEYSLVEIYRDSSKEVKNRLLGYAQALMDNNS
;
A
#
# COMPACT_ATOMS: atom_id res chain seq x y z
N MET A 1 -18.28 -5.49 5.85
CA MET A 1 -17.36 -6.56 5.46
C MET A 1 -16.27 -6.71 6.51
N GLN A 2 -15.98 -7.91 6.91
CA GLN A 2 -14.95 -8.20 7.92
C GLN A 2 -13.55 -8.17 7.28
N ILE A 3 -12.52 -8.00 8.12
CA ILE A 3 -11.13 -7.96 7.64
C ILE A 3 -10.76 -9.24 6.90
N TYR A 4 -11.14 -10.41 7.44
CA TYR A 4 -10.81 -11.68 6.79
C TYR A 4 -11.45 -11.78 5.40
N GLU A 5 -12.65 -11.27 5.24
CA GLU A 5 -13.32 -11.29 3.94
C GLU A 5 -12.56 -10.45 2.92
N ARG A 6 -12.02 -9.31 3.34
CA ARG A 6 -11.21 -8.46 2.46
C ARG A 6 -9.91 -9.11 2.08
N VAL A 7 -9.26 -9.80 3.02
CA VAL A 7 -8.03 -10.53 2.71
C VAL A 7 -8.27 -11.50 1.56
N PHE A 8 -9.33 -12.30 1.63
CA PHE A 8 -9.63 -13.28 0.59
C PHE A 8 -10.12 -12.65 -0.71
N GLU A 9 -10.84 -11.55 -0.62
CA GLU A 9 -11.23 -10.79 -1.80
C GLU A 9 -9.99 -10.25 -2.54
N ILE A 10 -9.02 -9.69 -1.80
CA ILE A 10 -7.78 -9.19 -2.38
C ILE A 10 -6.97 -10.33 -3.00
N LEU A 11 -6.88 -11.48 -2.32
CA LEU A 11 -6.22 -12.66 -2.87
C LEU A 11 -6.83 -13.05 -4.22
N GLN A 12 -8.14 -13.08 -4.28
CA GLN A 12 -8.85 -13.43 -5.51
C GLN A 12 -8.57 -12.42 -6.62
N GLN A 13 -8.60 -11.14 -6.30
CA GLN A 13 -8.32 -10.07 -7.26
C GLN A 13 -6.90 -10.16 -7.82
N LYS A 14 -5.95 -10.53 -6.99
CA LYS A 14 -4.53 -10.62 -7.37
C LYS A 14 -4.15 -11.99 -7.92
N GLY A 15 -5.05 -12.95 -7.92
CA GLY A 15 -4.77 -14.30 -8.35
C GLY A 15 -3.78 -15.02 -7.45
N MET A 16 -3.74 -14.67 -6.17
CA MET A 16 -2.82 -15.24 -5.19
C MET A 16 -3.49 -16.34 -4.40
N SER A 17 -2.80 -17.47 -4.22
CA SER A 17 -3.30 -18.58 -3.41
C SER A 17 -2.99 -18.37 -1.93
N GLN A 18 -3.69 -19.12 -1.08
CA GLN A 18 -3.38 -19.13 0.36
C GLN A 18 -1.96 -19.62 0.63
N LYS A 19 -1.48 -20.57 -0.18
CA LYS A 19 -0.12 -21.07 -0.07
C LYS A 19 0.91 -19.97 -0.37
N GLU A 20 0.68 -19.20 -1.42
CA GLU A 20 1.56 -18.08 -1.76
C GLU A 20 1.57 -17.04 -0.65
N LEU A 21 0.42 -16.72 -0.09
CA LEU A 21 0.32 -15.78 1.02
C LEU A 21 1.08 -16.29 2.23
N SER A 22 0.96 -17.58 2.53
CA SER A 22 1.71 -18.22 3.61
C SER A 22 3.22 -18.08 3.40
N GLU A 23 3.68 -18.33 2.19
CA GLU A 23 5.10 -18.24 1.85
C GLU A 23 5.62 -16.81 1.98
N LYS A 24 4.83 -15.82 1.55
CA LYS A 24 5.23 -14.41 1.60
C LYS A 24 5.22 -13.83 3.01
N THR A 25 4.33 -14.30 3.86
CA THR A 25 4.13 -13.72 5.19
C THR A 25 4.82 -14.48 6.30
N GLY A 26 5.12 -15.77 6.07
CA GLY A 26 5.57 -16.66 7.14
C GLY A 26 4.43 -17.14 8.04
N ILE A 27 3.20 -16.76 7.76
CA ILE A 27 2.03 -17.22 8.51
C ILE A 27 1.66 -18.63 8.04
N ARG A 28 1.34 -19.52 8.98
CA ARG A 28 0.97 -20.89 8.63
C ARG A 28 -0.27 -20.90 7.76
N GLN A 29 -0.27 -21.76 6.76
CA GLN A 29 -1.42 -21.90 5.87
C GLN A 29 -2.68 -22.30 6.62
N SER A 30 -2.55 -23.12 7.67
CA SER A 30 -3.68 -23.51 8.53
C SER A 30 -4.29 -22.30 9.24
N THR A 31 -3.49 -21.36 9.67
CA THR A 31 -3.95 -20.11 10.27
C THR A 31 -4.74 -19.28 9.27
N ILE A 32 -4.24 -19.15 8.06
CA ILE A 32 -4.94 -18.43 6.99
C ILE A 32 -6.26 -19.09 6.66
N SER A 33 -6.27 -20.42 6.55
CA SER A 33 -7.51 -21.19 6.32
C SER A 33 -8.52 -21.01 7.43
N ASP A 34 -8.06 -20.92 8.67
CA ASP A 34 -8.94 -20.68 9.83
C ASP A 34 -9.66 -19.33 9.74
N TRP A 35 -8.99 -18.31 9.23
CA TRP A 35 -9.66 -17.01 9.04
C TRP A 35 -10.90 -17.16 8.17
N LYS A 36 -10.80 -17.91 7.09
CA LYS A 36 -11.92 -18.14 6.18
C LYS A 36 -12.96 -19.09 6.79
N ASN A 37 -12.51 -20.24 7.29
CA ASN A 37 -13.40 -21.30 7.72
C ASN A 37 -14.10 -21.00 9.04
N LYS A 38 -13.42 -20.32 9.94
CA LYS A 38 -13.95 -19.95 11.26
C LYS A 38 -14.45 -18.51 11.31
N LYS A 39 -14.39 -17.78 10.20
CA LYS A 39 -14.82 -16.39 10.10
C LYS A 39 -14.14 -15.50 11.15
N MET A 40 -12.83 -15.66 11.29
CA MET A 40 -12.01 -14.96 12.26
C MET A 40 -11.13 -13.91 11.56
N ASN A 41 -11.04 -12.75 12.17
CA ASN A 41 -10.14 -11.73 11.65
C ASN A 41 -8.69 -12.03 12.04
N PRO A 42 -7.73 -11.66 11.18
CA PRO A 42 -6.32 -11.72 11.56
C PRO A 42 -6.06 -10.86 12.78
N SER A 43 -5.14 -11.29 13.63
CA SER A 43 -4.74 -10.50 14.79
C SER A 43 -3.98 -9.25 14.37
N ALA A 44 -3.95 -8.24 15.24
CA ALA A 44 -3.37 -6.94 14.93
C ALA A 44 -1.89 -7.04 14.51
N ASP A 45 -1.13 -7.95 15.09
CA ASP A 45 0.28 -8.15 14.75
C ASP A 45 0.49 -8.72 13.35
N LYS A 46 -0.55 -9.27 12.73
CA LYS A 46 -0.47 -9.81 11.36
C LYS A 46 -0.83 -8.78 10.29
N ILE A 47 -1.48 -7.69 10.67
CA ILE A 47 -2.04 -6.73 9.71
C ILE A 47 -0.93 -6.12 8.83
N MET A 48 0.17 -5.66 9.43
CA MET A 48 1.24 -5.02 8.66
C MET A 48 1.93 -6.00 7.72
N ILE A 49 2.15 -7.23 8.16
CA ILE A 49 2.75 -8.28 7.33
C ILE A 49 1.83 -8.60 6.14
N LEU A 50 0.53 -8.68 6.38
CA LEU A 50 -0.46 -8.89 5.31
C LEU A 50 -0.46 -7.74 4.32
N CYS A 51 -0.42 -6.51 4.79
CA CYS A 51 -0.40 -5.34 3.92
C CYS A 51 0.82 -5.34 3.02
N ASP A 52 1.98 -5.68 3.55
CA ASP A 52 3.21 -5.76 2.77
C ASP A 52 3.12 -6.86 1.70
N ALA A 53 2.64 -8.04 2.09
CA ALA A 53 2.53 -9.17 1.16
C ALA A 53 1.49 -8.93 0.07
N LEU A 54 0.38 -8.28 0.40
CA LEU A 54 -0.71 -7.99 -0.52
C LEU A 54 -0.51 -6.68 -1.28
N GLU A 55 0.49 -5.89 -0.91
CA GLU A 55 0.77 -4.58 -1.50
C GLU A 55 -0.41 -3.64 -1.41
N VAL A 56 -1.04 -3.61 -0.24
CA VAL A 56 -2.14 -2.70 0.06
C VAL A 56 -1.82 -1.91 1.31
N SER A 57 -2.47 -0.77 1.47
CA SER A 57 -2.31 0.03 2.68
C SER A 57 -3.08 -0.58 3.85
N PRO A 58 -2.65 -0.34 5.10
CA PRO A 58 -3.46 -0.71 6.26
C PRO A 58 -4.86 -0.12 6.23
N TYR A 59 -4.99 1.09 5.70
CA TYR A 59 -6.28 1.74 5.55
C TYR A 59 -7.21 0.92 4.65
N THR A 60 -6.73 0.49 3.50
CA THR A 60 -7.51 -0.32 2.56
C THR A 60 -7.95 -1.62 3.20
N LEU A 61 -7.04 -2.29 3.92
CA LEU A 61 -7.36 -3.57 4.55
C LEU A 61 -8.36 -3.41 5.70
N LEU A 62 -8.20 -2.39 6.52
CA LEU A 62 -9.02 -2.21 7.72
C LEU A 62 -10.37 -1.56 7.44
N SER A 63 -10.41 -0.57 6.55
CA SER A 63 -11.66 0.14 6.24
C SER A 63 -12.54 -0.58 5.24
N GLY A 64 -11.94 -1.38 4.38
CA GLY A 64 -12.66 -2.11 3.34
C GLY A 64 -13.28 -1.25 2.28
N THR A 65 -12.91 0.01 2.26
CA THR A 65 -13.52 0.91 1.31
C THR A 65 -12.60 1.11 0.11
N ASN A 66 -13.11 0.72 -1.04
CA ASN A 66 -12.68 1.22 -2.32
C ASN A 66 -13.51 2.44 -2.67
N ASP A 67 -13.88 3.24 -1.67
CA ASP A 67 -14.72 4.38 -1.93
C ASP A 67 -13.91 5.68 -2.07
N LYS A 68 -14.54 6.79 -1.86
CA LYS A 68 -14.02 8.13 -2.09
C LYS A 68 -12.66 8.43 -1.47
N TYR A 69 -12.28 7.72 -0.43
CA TYR A 69 -10.99 7.93 0.23
C TYR A 69 -9.85 7.28 -0.55
N ASN A 70 -10.16 6.37 -1.47
CA ASN A 70 -9.19 5.79 -2.38
C ASN A 70 -8.81 6.70 -3.52
N GLU A 71 -9.47 7.83 -3.66
CA GLU A 71 -9.02 8.88 -4.57
C GLU A 71 -7.77 9.59 -4.02
N ILE A 72 -7.45 9.37 -2.74
CA ILE A 72 -6.21 9.85 -2.17
C ILE A 72 -5.16 8.76 -2.38
N ASP A 73 -4.51 8.80 -3.52
CA ASP A 73 -3.35 7.98 -3.74
C ASP A 73 -2.21 8.49 -2.87
N TYR A 74 -1.60 7.59 -2.14
CA TYR A 74 -0.40 7.95 -1.40
C TYR A 74 0.70 6.93 -1.68
N VAL A 75 1.91 7.40 -1.59
CA VAL A 75 3.10 6.61 -1.81
C VAL A 75 3.88 6.54 -0.51
N VAL A 76 4.30 5.34 -0.15
CA VAL A 76 5.18 5.16 1.00
C VAL A 76 6.61 5.25 0.52
N LEU A 77 7.37 6.19 1.07
CA LEU A 77 8.76 6.41 0.71
C LEU A 77 9.67 6.08 1.89
N ASP A 78 10.78 5.39 1.60
CA ASP A 78 11.84 5.22 2.57
C ASP A 78 12.49 6.57 2.84
N LYS A 79 12.65 6.93 4.11
CA LYS A 79 13.27 8.20 4.52
C LYS A 79 14.72 8.33 4.05
N LYS A 80 15.36 7.23 3.70
CA LYS A 80 16.72 7.22 3.17
C LYS A 80 16.78 7.30 1.66
N SER A 81 15.65 7.29 0.97
CA SER A 81 15.61 7.33 -0.48
C SER A 81 15.85 8.74 -1.00
N MET A 82 16.31 8.83 -2.24
CA MET A 82 16.45 10.11 -2.92
C MET A 82 15.10 10.77 -3.19
N GLU A 83 14.09 9.96 -3.44
CA GLU A 83 12.71 10.42 -3.64
C GLU A 83 12.21 11.16 -2.40
N TYR A 84 12.48 10.62 -1.22
CA TYR A 84 12.09 11.25 0.04
C TYR A 84 12.83 12.57 0.23
N SER A 85 14.13 12.61 -0.08
CA SER A 85 14.92 13.84 -0.02
C SER A 85 14.34 14.92 -0.92
N LEU A 86 13.93 14.55 -2.12
CA LEU A 86 13.30 15.48 -3.05
C LEU A 86 11.97 16.02 -2.51
N VAL A 87 11.16 15.15 -1.90
CA VAL A 87 9.89 15.55 -1.27
C VAL A 87 10.15 16.55 -0.14
N GLU A 88 11.14 16.31 0.71
CA GLU A 88 11.48 17.23 1.81
C GLU A 88 11.92 18.59 1.28
N ILE A 89 12.80 18.60 0.28
CA ILE A 89 13.27 19.84 -0.33
C ILE A 89 12.08 20.63 -0.88
N TYR A 90 11.17 19.94 -1.57
CA TYR A 90 9.98 20.57 -2.12
C TYR A 90 9.09 21.15 -1.04
N ARG A 91 8.82 20.38 0.02
CA ARG A 91 7.95 20.82 1.12
C ARG A 91 8.48 22.04 1.85
N ASP A 92 9.80 22.10 2.04
CA ASP A 92 10.46 23.17 2.76
C ASP A 92 10.68 24.42 1.91
N SER A 93 10.40 24.34 0.62
CA SER A 93 10.60 25.44 -0.32
C SER A 93 9.45 26.45 -0.28
N SER A 94 9.75 27.69 -0.65
CA SER A 94 8.71 28.70 -0.83
C SER A 94 7.83 28.34 -2.03
N LYS A 95 6.66 28.97 -2.10
CA LYS A 95 5.73 28.74 -3.22
C LYS A 95 6.39 29.05 -4.56
N GLU A 96 7.19 30.10 -4.63
CA GLU A 96 7.92 30.47 -5.84
C GLU A 96 8.91 29.38 -6.25
N VAL A 97 9.69 28.88 -5.29
CA VAL A 97 10.66 27.80 -5.57
C VAL A 97 9.94 26.51 -5.96
N LYS A 98 8.85 26.19 -5.31
CA LYS A 98 8.04 25.00 -5.68
C LYS A 98 7.59 25.06 -7.13
N ASN A 99 7.12 26.22 -7.58
CA ASN A 99 6.68 26.41 -8.95
C ASN A 99 7.84 26.26 -9.95
N ARG A 100 9.01 26.76 -9.60
CA ARG A 100 10.22 26.63 -10.43
C ARG A 100 10.66 25.17 -10.54
N LEU A 101 10.63 24.45 -9.42
CA LEU A 101 11.00 23.03 -9.42
C LEU A 101 10.07 22.21 -10.30
N LEU A 102 8.77 22.44 -10.18
CA LEU A 102 7.78 21.74 -11.01
C LEU A 102 7.95 22.08 -12.50
N GLY A 103 8.15 23.36 -12.82
CA GLY A 103 8.35 23.79 -14.19
C GLY A 103 9.61 23.20 -14.80
N TYR A 104 10.70 23.17 -14.05
CA TYR A 104 11.95 22.58 -14.51
C TYR A 104 11.81 21.06 -14.75
N ALA A 105 11.17 20.36 -13.82
CA ALA A 105 10.95 18.92 -13.95
C ALA A 105 10.08 18.60 -15.18
N GLN A 106 9.03 19.36 -15.40
CA GLN A 106 8.16 19.20 -16.57
C GLN A 106 8.92 19.45 -17.88
N ALA A 107 9.75 20.49 -17.92
CA ALA A 107 10.55 20.81 -19.08
C ALA A 107 11.52 19.68 -19.43
N LEU A 108 12.13 19.05 -18.40
CA LEU A 108 13.01 17.91 -18.60
C LEU A 108 12.26 16.71 -19.18
N MET A 109 11.06 16.45 -18.68
CA MET A 109 10.23 15.35 -19.19
C MET A 109 9.82 15.58 -20.64
N ASP A 110 9.44 16.80 -20.98
CA ASP A 110 9.04 17.17 -22.35
C ASP A 110 10.21 17.00 -23.34
N ASN A 111 11.42 17.28 -22.90
CA ASN A 111 12.62 17.13 -23.74
C ASN A 111 13.03 15.67 -23.91
N ASN A 112 12.55 14.78 -23.05
CA ASN A 112 12.84 13.34 -23.12
C ASN A 112 11.77 12.55 -23.88
N SER A 113 10.74 13.22 -24.33
CA SER A 113 9.63 12.56 -25.05
C SER A 113 9.90 12.40 -26.52
#